data_7d6e23d961ba208ec515cc5c2047e5e1
#
_entry.id   7d6e23d961ba208ec515cc5c2047e5e1
#
_cell.length_a   1.000
_cell.length_b   1.000
_cell.length_c   1.000
_cell.angle_alpha   90.00
_cell.angle_beta   90.00
_cell.angle_gamma   90.00
#
_symmetry.space_group_name_H-M   'P 1'
#
loop_
_entity.id
_entity.type
_entity.pdbx_description
1 polymer ?
#
loop_
_entity_poly.entity_id
_entity_poly.type
_entity_poly.pdbx_seq_one_letter_code
_entity_poly.pdbx_strand_id
1 'polypeptide(L)'
;MNFRSDYFDHSSKKWLIHRHYLFLTSFGANLKAYVVVTFILVVIFGAIGGFIFKRFSAFSSMDFSPPPVTIAASIATSESWGQVLNAVGSIQAVRGIDLTSETSGQITEIHFDSGNAVQAGQLLVVLNDEIEVASRNNQIAGLELAEILFERDKTLIKQKSIPQSQYDRSRADLERAKAQLAETEARLANKRIAAPFAGIIGISRVDVGDYLSPGTVIAALQDHSELEIDFTVPARYSPKLRAGLNVSVEVDAFPGRRFEAVISAVDSQIDIATRNILLRAVLEEFTGLLPGMFATLAVNLGEKQRVVSVPETAMTYALQGNTVYVVEKTDDGSLTASARIVEAGEVRSGKVAIMSGVAAGERVVSVGQNKLFRGVRVLVDETVAL
;
A
#
# COMPACT_ATOMS: atom_id res chain seq x y z
N MET A 1 65.56 -3.39 5.50
CA MET A 1 66.18 -2.82 6.68
C MET A 1 66.15 -3.90 7.72
N ASN A 2 67.19 -4.74 7.78
CA ASN A 2 68.32 -4.62 8.73
C ASN A 2 67.83 -4.79 10.18
N PHE A 3 68.30 -5.71 11.01
CA PHE A 3 69.55 -6.37 11.20
C PHE A 3 69.32 -7.47 12.24
N ARG A 4 69.81 -8.71 12.03
CA ARG A 4 71.07 -9.24 12.67
C ARG A 4 70.89 -9.49 14.18
N SER A 5 71.34 -10.52 14.74
CA SER A 5 72.30 -11.61 14.48
C SER A 5 72.60 -12.31 15.82
N ASP A 6 72.70 -13.60 15.70
CA ASP A 6 73.89 -14.35 16.21
C ASP A 6 74.25 -14.25 17.69
N TYR A 7 74.37 -15.41 18.29
CA TYR A 7 75.67 -15.99 18.71
C TYR A 7 75.37 -17.26 19.51
N PHE A 8 75.64 -18.43 18.97
CA PHE A 8 76.72 -19.30 19.28
C PHE A 8 77.25 -19.20 20.71
N ASP A 9 77.27 -20.25 21.48
CA ASP A 9 78.47 -20.89 21.85
C ASP A 9 78.37 -22.34 22.29
N HIS A 10 79.30 -23.04 21.89
CA HIS A 10 79.74 -24.38 22.01
C HIS A 10 80.44 -24.66 23.32
N SER A 11 80.53 -25.90 23.68
CA SER A 11 81.40 -26.56 24.65
C SER A 11 80.67 -27.00 25.92
N SER A 12 80.72 -28.16 26.34
CA SER A 12 81.87 -29.11 26.23
C SER A 12 81.37 -30.51 26.58
N LYS A 13 81.82 -31.38 25.79
CA LYS A 13 81.96 -32.83 26.04
C LYS A 13 82.66 -33.11 27.32
N LYS A 14 82.44 -34.35 27.75
CA LYS A 14 83.26 -35.18 28.63
C LYS A 14 82.98 -35.05 30.14
N TRP A 15 82.44 -36.15 30.59
CA TRP A 15 82.85 -36.95 31.74
C TRP A 15 81.74 -37.97 31.99
N LEU A 16 81.78 -39.22 32.00
CA LEU A 16 82.83 -40.24 31.99
C LEU A 16 82.14 -41.59 32.14
N ILE A 17 82.45 -42.40 31.28
CA ILE A 17 82.60 -43.82 31.49
C ILE A 17 83.34 -44.05 32.79
N HIS A 18 82.65 -44.52 33.84
CA HIS A 18 83.17 -45.47 34.83
C HIS A 18 82.08 -45.73 35.86
N ARG A 19 81.39 -46.89 35.75
CA ARG A 19 81.00 -47.77 36.82
C ARG A 19 80.02 -48.81 36.33
N HIS A 20 80.36 -49.50 35.34
CA HIS A 20 79.94 -50.85 35.19
C HIS A 20 80.84 -51.77 35.91
N TYR A 21 80.35 -52.75 36.52
CA TYR A 21 80.91 -53.84 37.32
C TYR A 21 80.76 -53.63 38.82
N LEU A 22 79.61 -54.07 39.29
CA LEU A 22 79.45 -54.82 40.57
C LEU A 22 77.92 -54.84 40.87
N PHE A 23 77.22 -55.72 40.28
CA PHE A 23 75.93 -56.30 40.81
C PHE A 23 75.43 -57.41 39.93
N LEU A 24 76.27 -58.41 39.74
CA LEU A 24 75.88 -59.69 39.16
C LEU A 24 76.28 -60.76 40.15
N THR A 25 75.66 -60.87 41.32
CA THR A 25 75.63 -62.07 42.12
C THR A 25 74.55 -61.92 43.19
N SER A 26 73.34 -62.17 42.90
CA SER A 26 72.28 -62.68 43.83
C SER A 26 70.98 -62.91 43.10
N PHE A 27 71.03 -63.67 42.02
CA PHE A 27 69.82 -64.03 41.23
C PHE A 27 69.53 -65.54 41.45
N GLY A 28 69.23 -65.94 42.67
CA GLY A 28 69.02 -67.31 42.94
C GLY A 28 67.97 -67.73 44.04
N ALA A 29 67.43 -66.72 44.73
CA ALA A 29 66.60 -67.07 45.94
C ALA A 29 65.12 -66.58 45.96
N ASN A 30 64.65 -65.79 44.97
CA ASN A 30 63.32 -65.23 45.10
C ASN A 30 62.41 -65.40 43.83
N LEU A 31 62.66 -66.33 42.97
CA LEU A 31 61.81 -66.61 41.79
C LEU A 31 60.35 -66.84 42.21
N LYS A 32 60.12 -67.55 43.31
CA LYS A 32 58.76 -67.74 43.87
C LYS A 32 58.11 -66.47 44.35
N ALA A 33 58.87 -65.52 44.91
CA ALA A 33 58.34 -64.26 45.42
C ALA A 33 58.00 -63.34 44.21
N TYR A 34 58.80 -63.30 43.20
CA TYR A 34 58.46 -62.50 41.97
C TYR A 34 57.22 -63.08 41.24
N VAL A 35 57.04 -64.39 41.15
CA VAL A 35 55.84 -65.01 40.56
C VAL A 35 54.59 -64.67 41.36
N VAL A 36 54.70 -64.65 42.70
CA VAL A 36 53.58 -64.25 43.57
C VAL A 36 53.24 -62.79 43.44
N VAL A 37 54.25 -61.92 43.42
CA VAL A 37 54.02 -60.48 43.24
C VAL A 37 53.43 -60.17 41.84
N THR A 38 53.94 -60.83 40.77
CA THR A 38 53.39 -60.63 39.44
C THR A 38 51.94 -61.14 39.36
N PHE A 39 51.65 -62.27 39.99
CA PHE A 39 50.28 -62.79 40.04
C PHE A 39 49.35 -61.82 40.78
N ILE A 40 49.74 -61.28 41.94
CA ILE A 40 48.98 -60.30 42.68
C ILE A 40 48.78 -59.06 41.84
N LEU A 41 49.80 -58.56 41.15
CA LEU A 41 49.65 -57.38 40.21
C LEU A 41 48.68 -57.67 39.08
N VAL A 42 48.74 -58.84 38.44
CA VAL A 42 47.80 -59.23 37.39
C VAL A 42 46.37 -59.31 37.90
N VAL A 43 46.17 -59.83 39.13
CA VAL A 43 44.86 -59.87 39.75
C VAL A 43 44.36 -58.47 40.09
N ILE A 44 45.24 -57.62 40.64
CA ILE A 44 44.86 -56.21 40.95
C ILE A 44 44.52 -55.44 39.67
N PHE A 45 45.40 -55.50 38.66
CA PHE A 45 45.17 -54.85 37.37
C PHE A 45 43.95 -55.42 36.65
N GLY A 46 43.73 -56.76 36.70
CA GLY A 46 42.55 -57.42 36.17
C GLY A 46 41.26 -56.95 36.89
N ALA A 47 41.32 -56.84 38.22
CA ALA A 47 40.17 -56.33 38.98
C ALA A 47 39.88 -54.83 38.72
N ILE A 48 40.93 -54.01 38.66
CA ILE A 48 40.82 -52.59 38.28
C ILE A 48 40.31 -52.45 36.83
N GLY A 49 40.86 -53.22 35.88
CA GLY A 49 40.43 -53.23 34.47
C GLY A 49 38.98 -53.69 34.30
N GLY A 50 38.58 -54.74 35.04
CA GLY A 50 37.21 -55.19 35.07
C GLY A 50 36.22 -54.21 35.68
N PHE A 51 36.66 -53.52 36.72
CA PHE A 51 35.85 -52.45 37.36
C PHE A 51 35.69 -51.24 36.45
N ILE A 52 36.77 -50.80 35.81
CA ILE A 52 36.76 -49.69 34.84
C ILE A 52 35.94 -50.08 33.61
N PHE A 53 36.06 -51.31 33.10
CA PHE A 53 35.28 -51.79 31.96
C PHE A 53 33.79 -51.85 32.28
N LYS A 54 33.43 -52.36 33.48
CA LYS A 54 32.03 -52.36 33.94
C LYS A 54 31.45 -50.97 34.12
N ARG A 55 32.24 -50.01 34.58
CA ARG A 55 31.83 -48.60 34.69
C ARG A 55 31.72 -47.95 33.34
N PHE A 56 32.64 -48.24 32.44
CA PHE A 56 32.65 -47.69 31.06
C PHE A 56 31.48 -48.26 30.24
N SER A 57 31.13 -49.53 30.39
CA SER A 57 29.96 -50.14 29.73
C SER A 57 28.64 -49.58 30.28
N ALA A 58 28.59 -49.29 31.58
CA ALA A 58 27.42 -48.62 32.18
C ALA A 58 27.30 -47.14 31.73
N PHE A 59 28.43 -46.49 31.49
CA PHE A 59 28.45 -45.12 30.98
C PHE A 59 28.07 -45.01 29.47
N SER A 60 28.45 -46.02 28.66
CA SER A 60 28.07 -46.09 27.25
C SER A 60 26.62 -46.50 27.01
N SER A 61 25.91 -47.00 28.02
CA SER A 61 24.48 -47.26 27.96
C SER A 61 23.61 -46.11 28.50
N MET A 62 24.22 -45.01 29.00
CA MET A 62 23.45 -43.84 29.37
C MET A 62 23.06 -43.09 28.09
N ASP A 63 21.76 -43.00 27.86
CA ASP A 63 21.19 -42.15 26.80
C ASP A 63 21.38 -40.68 27.20
N PHE A 64 22.38 -40.02 26.60
CA PHE A 64 22.68 -38.61 26.77
C PHE A 64 21.79 -37.72 25.89
N SER A 65 20.69 -38.23 25.38
CA SER A 65 19.75 -37.44 24.62
C SER A 65 19.21 -36.30 25.51
N PRO A 66 19.29 -35.07 25.10
CA PRO A 66 18.72 -33.96 25.86
C PRO A 66 17.22 -34.21 26.06
N PRO A 67 16.67 -33.78 27.19
CA PRO A 67 15.24 -33.95 27.46
C PRO A 67 14.42 -33.27 26.38
N PRO A 68 13.28 -33.85 25.97
CA PRO A 68 12.45 -33.27 24.91
C PRO A 68 11.93 -31.90 25.34
N VAL A 69 11.91 -30.95 24.39
CA VAL A 69 11.42 -29.62 24.63
C VAL A 69 9.91 -29.57 24.43
N THR A 70 9.19 -29.04 25.42
CA THR A 70 7.74 -28.82 25.27
C THR A 70 7.45 -27.63 24.41
N ILE A 71 6.61 -27.81 23.40
CA ILE A 71 6.22 -26.80 22.39
C ILE A 71 4.70 -26.82 22.19
N ALA A 72 4.14 -25.70 21.72
CA ALA A 72 2.82 -25.74 21.10
C ALA A 72 2.98 -25.83 19.57
N ALA A 73 2.10 -26.58 18.92
CA ALA A 73 2.11 -26.75 17.48
C ALA A 73 0.74 -26.46 16.88
N SER A 74 0.74 -25.83 15.71
CA SER A 74 -0.44 -25.56 14.89
C SER A 74 -0.34 -26.29 13.55
N ILE A 75 -1.48 -26.59 12.96
CA ILE A 75 -1.52 -27.22 11.63
C ILE A 75 -1.51 -26.12 10.56
N ALA A 76 -0.63 -26.24 9.58
CA ALA A 76 -0.64 -25.39 8.39
C ALA A 76 -1.91 -25.67 7.58
N THR A 77 -2.76 -24.65 7.41
CA THR A 77 -4.06 -24.79 6.74
C THR A 77 -4.01 -24.23 5.33
N SER A 78 -4.70 -24.90 4.38
CA SER A 78 -4.89 -24.34 3.04
C SER A 78 -6.09 -23.42 3.05
N GLU A 79 -5.86 -22.14 2.82
CA GLU A 79 -6.90 -21.11 2.79
C GLU A 79 -6.95 -20.44 1.41
N SER A 80 -8.10 -19.88 1.09
CA SER A 80 -8.29 -19.15 -0.16
C SER A 80 -8.27 -17.65 0.14
N TRP A 81 -7.16 -17.00 -0.15
CA TRP A 81 -7.00 -15.55 0.07
C TRP A 81 -7.23 -14.79 -1.23
N GLY A 82 -8.10 -13.78 -1.17
CA GLY A 82 -8.25 -12.84 -2.28
C GLY A 82 -7.01 -11.96 -2.36
N GLN A 83 -6.53 -11.71 -3.56
CA GLN A 83 -5.45 -10.76 -3.75
C GLN A 83 -5.97 -9.35 -3.53
N VAL A 84 -5.38 -8.61 -2.58
CA VAL A 84 -5.70 -7.23 -2.26
C VAL A 84 -4.54 -6.35 -2.69
N LEU A 85 -4.85 -5.24 -3.33
CA LEU A 85 -3.87 -4.24 -3.72
C LEU A 85 -4.12 -2.97 -2.91
N ASN A 86 -3.16 -2.61 -2.08
CA ASN A 86 -3.24 -1.37 -1.31
C ASN A 86 -2.81 -0.19 -2.17
N ALA A 87 -3.56 0.89 -2.06
CA ALA A 87 -3.31 2.16 -2.73
C ALA A 87 -3.68 3.33 -1.81
N VAL A 88 -3.29 4.52 -2.18
CA VAL A 88 -3.73 5.76 -1.55
C VAL A 88 -4.36 6.64 -2.60
N GLY A 89 -5.38 7.40 -2.22
CA GLY A 89 -6.12 8.24 -3.13
C GLY A 89 -6.69 9.46 -2.44
N SER A 90 -7.37 10.29 -3.24
CA SER A 90 -8.05 11.49 -2.76
C SER A 90 -9.50 11.45 -3.17
N ILE A 91 -10.36 11.80 -2.22
CA ILE A 91 -11.80 11.94 -2.46
C ILE A 91 -12.04 13.19 -3.31
N GLN A 92 -12.87 13.05 -4.32
CA GLN A 92 -13.25 14.12 -5.25
C GLN A 92 -14.78 14.23 -5.29
N ALA A 93 -15.29 15.44 -5.53
CA ALA A 93 -16.67 15.60 -5.92
C ALA A 93 -16.83 15.18 -7.40
N VAL A 94 -17.98 14.61 -7.76
CA VAL A 94 -18.28 14.23 -9.16
C VAL A 94 -18.16 15.43 -10.10
N ARG A 95 -18.50 16.62 -9.63
CA ARG A 95 -18.29 17.90 -10.29
C ARG A 95 -17.80 18.93 -9.28
N GLY A 96 -16.69 19.57 -9.58
CA GLY A 96 -16.13 20.63 -8.76
C GLY A 96 -15.48 21.67 -9.66
N ILE A 97 -15.83 22.93 -9.44
CA ILE A 97 -15.25 24.06 -10.16
C ILE A 97 -14.95 25.22 -9.21
N ASP A 98 -14.00 26.04 -9.60
CA ASP A 98 -13.90 27.40 -9.09
C ASP A 98 -14.82 28.29 -9.93
N LEU A 99 -15.87 28.82 -9.31
CA LEU A 99 -16.78 29.78 -9.94
C LEU A 99 -16.02 31.08 -10.20
N THR A 100 -15.90 31.46 -11.45
CA THR A 100 -15.16 32.64 -11.88
C THR A 100 -16.05 33.62 -12.66
N SER A 101 -15.67 34.90 -12.72
CA SER A 101 -16.29 35.86 -13.61
C SER A 101 -15.76 35.73 -15.02
N GLU A 102 -16.62 35.73 -16.04
CA GLU A 102 -16.26 35.79 -17.47
C GLU A 102 -16.06 37.25 -17.96
N THR A 103 -16.59 38.23 -17.21
CA THR A 103 -16.55 39.62 -17.58
C THR A 103 -16.07 40.50 -16.45
N SER A 104 -15.62 41.70 -16.77
CA SER A 104 -15.26 42.69 -15.74
C SER A 104 -16.48 43.47 -15.26
N GLY A 105 -16.46 43.88 -14.01
CA GLY A 105 -17.48 44.75 -13.41
C GLY A 105 -17.43 44.82 -11.92
N GLN A 106 -18.06 45.82 -11.33
CA GLN A 106 -18.23 45.94 -9.90
C GLN A 106 -19.41 45.10 -9.43
N ILE A 107 -19.23 44.36 -8.31
CA ILE A 107 -20.30 43.59 -7.68
C ILE A 107 -21.32 44.55 -7.06
N THR A 108 -22.57 44.36 -7.47
CA THR A 108 -23.71 45.10 -6.87
C THR A 108 -24.46 44.27 -5.85
N GLU A 109 -24.57 42.98 -6.07
CA GLU A 109 -25.33 42.05 -5.22
C GLU A 109 -24.68 40.69 -5.16
N ILE A 110 -24.75 40.03 -3.99
CA ILE A 110 -24.39 38.63 -3.75
C ILE A 110 -25.63 37.94 -3.18
N HIS A 111 -26.06 36.82 -3.84
CA HIS A 111 -27.29 36.10 -3.52
C HIS A 111 -27.03 34.68 -2.97
N PHE A 112 -25.92 34.46 -2.36
CA PHE A 112 -25.62 33.21 -1.68
C PHE A 112 -24.93 33.44 -0.36
N ASP A 113 -25.08 32.49 0.56
CA ASP A 113 -24.30 32.41 1.79
C ASP A 113 -23.27 31.30 1.68
N SER A 114 -22.07 31.56 2.18
CA SER A 114 -20.98 30.59 2.20
C SER A 114 -21.37 29.29 2.91
N GLY A 115 -21.10 28.14 2.29
CA GLY A 115 -21.41 26.82 2.83
C GLY A 115 -22.81 26.30 2.55
N ASN A 116 -23.70 27.12 1.92
CA ASN A 116 -25.06 26.71 1.64
C ASN A 116 -25.19 25.93 0.31
N ALA A 117 -26.26 25.16 0.22
CA ALA A 117 -26.62 24.49 -1.02
C ALA A 117 -27.26 25.48 -2.01
N VAL A 118 -26.87 25.38 -3.27
CA VAL A 118 -27.40 26.17 -4.39
C VAL A 118 -27.96 25.26 -5.47
N GLN A 119 -28.96 25.76 -6.23
CA GLN A 119 -29.57 25.03 -7.34
C GLN A 119 -28.92 25.42 -8.67
N ALA A 120 -28.99 24.50 -9.65
CA ALA A 120 -28.60 24.84 -11.02
C ALA A 120 -29.39 26.03 -11.57
N GLY A 121 -28.70 27.03 -12.16
CA GLY A 121 -29.30 28.25 -12.66
C GLY A 121 -29.63 29.31 -11.57
N GLN A 122 -29.39 29.00 -10.30
CA GLN A 122 -29.57 30.00 -9.22
C GLN A 122 -28.61 31.17 -9.43
N LEU A 123 -29.13 32.40 -9.42
CA LEU A 123 -28.33 33.62 -9.48
C LEU A 123 -27.50 33.75 -8.20
N LEU A 124 -26.20 33.97 -8.37
CA LEU A 124 -25.23 34.03 -7.27
C LEU A 124 -24.64 35.41 -7.09
N VAL A 125 -24.24 36.05 -8.18
CA VAL A 125 -23.62 37.38 -8.15
C VAL A 125 -24.16 38.23 -9.31
N VAL A 126 -24.42 39.49 -9.04
CA VAL A 126 -24.78 40.51 -9.99
C VAL A 126 -23.69 41.54 -10.08
N LEU A 127 -23.23 41.83 -11.30
CA LEU A 127 -22.31 42.90 -11.59
C LEU A 127 -23.10 44.13 -12.07
N ASN A 128 -22.53 45.31 -11.91
CA ASN A 128 -23.10 46.53 -12.49
C ASN A 128 -23.30 46.36 -13.97
N ASP A 129 -24.53 46.45 -14.45
CA ASP A 129 -25.00 46.24 -15.79
C ASP A 129 -25.65 47.49 -16.47
N GLU A 130 -25.58 48.67 -15.79
CA GLU A 130 -26.24 49.88 -16.26
C GLU A 130 -25.84 50.26 -17.69
N ILE A 131 -24.56 50.12 -18.05
CA ILE A 131 -24.05 50.44 -19.40
C ILE A 131 -24.59 49.46 -20.42
N GLU A 132 -24.61 48.15 -20.09
CA GLU A 132 -25.11 47.09 -20.97
C GLU A 132 -26.63 47.25 -21.18
N VAL A 133 -27.38 47.61 -20.14
CA VAL A 133 -28.83 47.88 -20.20
C VAL A 133 -29.09 49.11 -21.11
N ALA A 134 -28.33 50.20 -20.97
CA ALA A 134 -28.44 51.34 -21.83
C ALA A 134 -28.08 51.00 -23.28
N SER A 135 -27.00 50.26 -23.51
CA SER A 135 -26.60 49.76 -24.83
C SER A 135 -27.69 48.90 -25.48
N ARG A 136 -28.25 47.94 -24.71
CA ARG A 136 -29.35 47.06 -25.17
C ARG A 136 -30.54 47.89 -25.66
N ASN A 137 -30.97 48.92 -24.89
CA ASN A 137 -32.09 49.78 -25.24
C ASN A 137 -31.80 50.53 -26.54
N ASN A 138 -30.57 51.00 -26.76
CA ASN A 138 -30.15 51.64 -28.00
C ASN A 138 -30.17 50.66 -29.22
N GLN A 139 -29.71 49.40 -29.01
CA GLN A 139 -29.74 48.37 -30.08
C GLN A 139 -31.21 47.94 -30.39
N ILE A 140 -32.09 47.90 -29.44
CA ILE A 140 -33.52 47.64 -29.66
C ILE A 140 -34.11 48.71 -30.57
N ALA A 141 -33.88 50.01 -30.27
CA ALA A 141 -34.36 51.12 -31.12
C ALA A 141 -33.75 51.05 -32.57
N GLY A 142 -32.48 50.68 -32.67
CA GLY A 142 -31.81 50.44 -33.96
C GLY A 142 -32.41 49.29 -34.77
N LEU A 143 -32.72 48.17 -34.09
CA LEU A 143 -33.40 47.03 -34.69
C LEU A 143 -34.79 47.38 -35.18
N GLU A 144 -35.60 48.08 -34.40
CA GLU A 144 -36.94 48.53 -34.74
C GLU A 144 -36.93 49.40 -35.99
N LEU A 145 -35.98 50.37 -36.09
CA LEU A 145 -35.81 51.16 -37.28
C LEU A 145 -35.48 50.30 -38.53
N ALA A 146 -34.53 49.34 -38.36
CA ALA A 146 -34.12 48.47 -39.48
C ALA A 146 -35.26 47.56 -39.93
N GLU A 147 -36.10 47.08 -39.01
CA GLU A 147 -37.31 46.29 -39.33
C GLU A 147 -38.33 47.12 -40.12
N ILE A 148 -38.63 48.31 -39.67
CA ILE A 148 -39.55 49.25 -40.39
C ILE A 148 -39.06 49.52 -41.81
N LEU A 149 -37.76 49.80 -41.97
CA LEU A 149 -37.15 50.05 -43.27
C LEU A 149 -37.20 48.83 -44.19
N PHE A 150 -36.87 47.66 -43.67
CA PHE A 150 -36.90 46.40 -44.41
C PHE A 150 -38.29 46.03 -44.86
N GLU A 151 -39.33 46.11 -44.00
CA GLU A 151 -40.73 45.79 -44.36
C GLU A 151 -41.29 46.79 -45.40
N ARG A 152 -40.88 48.05 -45.31
CA ARG A 152 -41.18 49.05 -46.35
C ARG A 152 -40.55 48.63 -47.67
N ASP A 153 -39.24 48.38 -47.71
CA ASP A 153 -38.53 48.03 -48.93
C ASP A 153 -38.99 46.66 -49.52
N LYS A 154 -39.38 45.71 -48.65
CA LYS A 154 -39.98 44.44 -49.06
C LYS A 154 -41.36 44.66 -49.75
N THR A 155 -42.07 45.68 -49.38
CA THR A 155 -43.34 46.03 -50.05
C THR A 155 -43.05 46.74 -51.39
N LEU A 156 -42.11 47.66 -51.43
CA LEU A 156 -41.79 48.40 -52.62
C LEU A 156 -41.11 47.56 -53.72
N ILE A 157 -40.30 46.55 -53.34
CA ILE A 157 -39.66 45.66 -54.33
C ILE A 157 -40.73 44.80 -55.05
N LYS A 158 -41.75 44.33 -54.29
CA LYS A 158 -42.91 43.62 -54.91
C LYS A 158 -43.62 44.48 -55.95
N GLN A 159 -43.68 45.78 -55.74
CA GLN A 159 -44.27 46.79 -56.66
C GLN A 159 -43.28 47.24 -57.74
N LYS A 160 -42.04 46.68 -57.80
CA LYS A 160 -40.99 47.06 -58.69
C LYS A 160 -40.62 48.53 -58.57
N SER A 161 -40.84 49.20 -57.45
CA SER A 161 -40.62 50.61 -57.17
C SER A 161 -39.21 50.93 -56.67
N ILE A 162 -38.37 49.93 -56.37
CA ILE A 162 -37.01 50.06 -55.89
C ILE A 162 -36.07 49.04 -56.59
N PRO A 163 -34.76 49.34 -56.72
CA PRO A 163 -33.77 48.38 -57.18
C PRO A 163 -33.58 47.24 -56.21
N GLN A 164 -33.24 46.01 -56.72
CA GLN A 164 -32.90 44.85 -55.90
C GLN A 164 -31.82 45.15 -54.90
N SER A 165 -30.80 45.92 -55.28
CA SER A 165 -29.70 46.29 -54.39
C SER A 165 -30.12 47.05 -53.12
N GLN A 166 -31.20 47.88 -53.22
CA GLN A 166 -31.73 48.56 -52.05
C GLN A 166 -32.43 47.61 -51.10
N TYR A 167 -33.23 46.68 -51.58
CA TYR A 167 -33.83 45.61 -50.79
C TYR A 167 -32.80 44.73 -50.12
N ASP A 168 -31.76 44.31 -50.86
CA ASP A 168 -30.68 43.47 -50.33
C ASP A 168 -29.92 44.22 -49.25
N ARG A 169 -29.75 45.52 -49.38
CA ARG A 169 -29.12 46.40 -48.39
C ARG A 169 -29.96 46.48 -47.11
N SER A 170 -31.23 46.78 -47.19
CA SER A 170 -32.12 46.87 -46.03
C SER A 170 -32.24 45.53 -45.29
N ARG A 171 -32.21 44.41 -46.03
CA ARG A 171 -32.14 43.07 -45.47
C ARG A 171 -30.81 42.83 -44.67
N ALA A 172 -29.70 43.23 -45.28
CA ALA A 172 -28.40 43.09 -44.62
C ALA A 172 -28.29 43.98 -43.35
N ASP A 173 -28.86 45.19 -43.41
CA ASP A 173 -28.91 46.11 -42.27
C ASP A 173 -29.76 45.56 -41.13
N LEU A 174 -30.91 44.93 -41.41
CA LEU A 174 -31.76 44.23 -40.44
C LEU A 174 -31.01 43.08 -39.77
N GLU A 175 -30.37 42.21 -40.54
CA GLU A 175 -29.58 41.12 -39.99
C GLU A 175 -28.41 41.59 -39.11
N ARG A 176 -27.75 42.71 -39.51
CA ARG A 176 -26.71 43.36 -38.68
C ARG A 176 -27.26 43.89 -37.36
N ALA A 177 -28.40 44.57 -37.38
CA ALA A 177 -29.03 45.09 -36.16
C ALA A 177 -29.44 43.95 -35.18
N LYS A 178 -29.97 42.82 -35.70
CA LYS A 178 -30.25 41.63 -34.91
C LYS A 178 -28.99 41.07 -34.25
N ALA A 179 -27.90 40.96 -35.01
CA ALA A 179 -26.64 40.43 -34.50
C ALA A 179 -26.04 41.35 -33.39
N GLN A 180 -26.14 42.66 -33.56
CA GLN A 180 -25.69 43.64 -32.56
C GLN A 180 -26.49 43.57 -31.27
N LEU A 181 -27.82 43.41 -31.35
CA LEU A 181 -28.65 43.22 -30.18
C LEU A 181 -28.27 41.89 -29.45
N ALA A 182 -28.16 40.80 -30.19
CA ALA A 182 -27.77 39.49 -29.61
C ALA A 182 -26.41 39.53 -28.91
N GLU A 183 -25.42 40.25 -29.50
CA GLU A 183 -24.12 40.47 -28.87
C GLU A 183 -24.25 41.22 -27.53
N THR A 184 -25.07 42.27 -27.49
CA THR A 184 -25.27 43.09 -26.29
C THR A 184 -26.03 42.29 -25.22
N GLU A 185 -27.01 41.49 -25.62
CA GLU A 185 -27.75 40.58 -24.68
C GLU A 185 -26.85 39.50 -24.09
N ALA A 186 -25.93 38.95 -24.86
CA ALA A 186 -24.93 38.00 -24.34
C ALA A 186 -23.99 38.65 -23.32
N ARG A 187 -23.53 39.90 -23.60
CA ARG A 187 -22.74 40.66 -22.63
C ARG A 187 -23.52 40.98 -21.34
N LEU A 188 -24.78 41.33 -21.47
CA LEU A 188 -25.66 41.58 -20.32
C LEU A 188 -25.90 40.28 -19.50
N ALA A 189 -26.09 39.17 -20.18
CA ALA A 189 -26.25 37.86 -19.52
C ALA A 189 -25.01 37.51 -18.68
N ASN A 190 -23.79 37.76 -19.17
CA ASN A 190 -22.54 37.52 -18.45
C ASN A 190 -22.35 38.40 -17.21
N LYS A 191 -23.13 39.49 -17.05
CA LYS A 191 -23.14 40.28 -15.80
C LYS A 191 -23.88 39.60 -14.65
N ARG A 192 -24.61 38.53 -14.91
CA ARG A 192 -25.37 37.73 -13.95
C ARG A 192 -24.76 36.36 -13.82
N ILE A 193 -24.00 36.16 -12.78
CA ILE A 193 -23.27 34.91 -12.55
C ILE A 193 -24.19 33.95 -11.82
N ALA A 194 -24.53 32.84 -12.45
CA ALA A 194 -25.40 31.80 -11.91
C ALA A 194 -24.64 30.49 -11.70
N ALA A 195 -25.18 29.63 -10.81
CA ALA A 195 -24.61 28.30 -10.59
C ALA A 195 -24.83 27.40 -11.82
N PRO A 196 -23.77 26.82 -12.41
CA PRO A 196 -23.91 25.94 -13.59
C PRO A 196 -24.53 24.58 -13.25
N PHE A 197 -24.44 24.13 -12.02
CA PHE A 197 -25.06 22.91 -11.49
C PHE A 197 -25.43 23.09 -10.02
N ALA A 198 -26.27 22.19 -9.49
CA ALA A 198 -26.63 22.16 -8.07
C ALA A 198 -25.45 21.60 -7.23
N GLY A 199 -25.19 22.19 -6.08
CA GLY A 199 -24.11 21.77 -5.21
C GLY A 199 -23.98 22.63 -3.96
N ILE A 200 -22.91 22.46 -3.24
CA ILE A 200 -22.55 23.27 -2.08
C ILE A 200 -21.53 24.33 -2.51
N ILE A 201 -21.87 25.60 -2.27
CA ILE A 201 -20.96 26.71 -2.56
C ILE A 201 -20.01 26.91 -1.36
N GLY A 202 -18.73 27.06 -1.65
CA GLY A 202 -17.70 27.30 -0.64
C GLY A 202 -17.74 28.72 -0.05
N ILE A 203 -16.67 29.09 0.62
CA ILE A 203 -16.52 30.42 1.22
C ILE A 203 -16.37 31.45 0.12
N SER A 204 -17.16 32.54 0.19
CA SER A 204 -17.02 33.69 -0.70
C SER A 204 -15.62 34.31 -0.56
N ARG A 205 -15.00 34.58 -1.69
CA ARG A 205 -13.69 35.26 -1.78
C ARG A 205 -13.83 36.72 -2.22
N VAL A 206 -15.06 37.19 -2.35
CA VAL A 206 -15.39 38.50 -2.86
C VAL A 206 -16.51 39.12 -2.05
N ASP A 207 -16.56 40.46 -2.02
CA ASP A 207 -17.56 41.25 -1.32
C ASP A 207 -18.31 42.20 -2.26
N VAL A 208 -19.49 42.68 -1.83
CA VAL A 208 -20.24 43.70 -2.56
C VAL A 208 -19.41 44.98 -2.61
N GLY A 209 -19.24 45.53 -3.83
CA GLY A 209 -18.39 46.68 -4.11
C GLY A 209 -17.04 46.33 -4.70
N ASP A 210 -16.62 45.06 -4.65
CA ASP A 210 -15.39 44.61 -5.30
C ASP A 210 -15.49 44.71 -6.84
N TYR A 211 -14.35 44.92 -7.47
CA TYR A 211 -14.25 44.93 -8.91
C TYR A 211 -13.64 43.61 -9.45
N LEU A 212 -14.43 42.85 -10.19
CA LEU A 212 -14.00 41.59 -10.79
C LEU A 212 -13.36 41.85 -12.16
N SER A 213 -12.37 41.00 -12.46
CA SER A 213 -11.80 40.80 -13.77
C SER A 213 -12.07 39.37 -14.28
N PRO A 214 -12.06 39.12 -15.60
CA PRO A 214 -12.20 37.77 -16.14
C PRO A 214 -11.21 36.80 -15.48
N GLY A 215 -11.71 35.65 -15.01
CA GLY A 215 -10.93 34.64 -14.29
C GLY A 215 -10.79 34.86 -12.77
N THR A 216 -11.32 35.96 -12.20
CA THR A 216 -11.36 36.14 -10.74
C THR A 216 -12.23 35.08 -10.11
N VAL A 217 -11.70 34.34 -9.13
CA VAL A 217 -12.42 33.29 -8.40
C VAL A 217 -13.34 33.91 -7.37
N ILE A 218 -14.62 33.57 -7.42
CA ILE A 218 -15.68 34.03 -6.51
C ILE A 218 -15.83 33.08 -5.33
N ALA A 219 -16.04 31.80 -5.63
CA ALA A 219 -16.16 30.70 -4.65
C ALA A 219 -15.95 29.35 -5.35
N ALA A 220 -15.61 28.31 -4.61
CA ALA A 220 -15.68 26.95 -5.12
C ALA A 220 -17.12 26.44 -5.12
N LEU A 221 -17.55 25.72 -6.14
CA LEU A 221 -18.84 25.02 -6.19
C LEU A 221 -18.59 23.53 -6.37
N GLN A 222 -19.12 22.71 -5.45
CA GLN A 222 -18.89 21.29 -5.38
C GLN A 222 -20.21 20.53 -5.38
N ASP A 223 -20.35 19.55 -6.26
CA ASP A 223 -21.50 18.66 -6.29
C ASP A 223 -21.25 17.46 -5.36
N HIS A 224 -21.94 17.45 -4.22
CA HIS A 224 -21.85 16.37 -3.24
C HIS A 224 -22.93 15.30 -3.41
N SER A 225 -23.58 15.23 -4.55
CA SER A 225 -24.59 14.19 -4.82
C SER A 225 -23.97 12.79 -4.93
N GLU A 226 -22.69 12.73 -5.31
CA GLU A 226 -21.87 11.55 -5.41
C GLU A 226 -20.42 11.92 -5.15
N LEU A 227 -19.67 11.05 -4.49
CA LEU A 227 -18.24 11.24 -4.29
C LEU A 227 -17.45 10.14 -4.98
N GLU A 228 -16.38 10.53 -5.61
CA GLU A 228 -15.43 9.65 -6.30
C GLU A 228 -14.09 9.64 -5.57
N ILE A 229 -13.31 8.61 -5.80
CA ILE A 229 -11.94 8.56 -5.31
C ILE A 229 -11.01 8.31 -6.49
N ASP A 230 -10.08 9.23 -6.69
CA ASP A 230 -9.01 9.07 -7.65
C ASP A 230 -7.78 8.53 -6.93
N PHE A 231 -7.23 7.42 -7.43
CA PHE A 231 -6.06 6.77 -6.88
C PHE A 231 -5.20 6.12 -7.96
N THR A 232 -3.93 5.91 -7.68
CA THR A 232 -3.01 5.33 -8.63
C THR A 232 -2.46 4.00 -8.16
N VAL A 233 -2.24 3.08 -9.10
CA VAL A 233 -1.65 1.77 -8.85
C VAL A 233 -0.56 1.46 -9.86
N PRO A 234 0.47 0.65 -9.51
CA PRO A 234 1.54 0.28 -10.44
C PRO A 234 1.02 -0.44 -11.68
N ALA A 235 1.54 -0.06 -12.86
CA ALA A 235 1.10 -0.57 -14.17
C ALA A 235 1.21 -2.11 -14.31
N ARG A 236 2.06 -2.78 -13.53
CA ARG A 236 2.17 -4.25 -13.53
C ARG A 236 0.86 -4.96 -13.18
N TYR A 237 -0.07 -4.28 -12.51
CA TYR A 237 -1.39 -4.81 -12.16
C TYR A 237 -2.45 -4.58 -13.25
N SER A 238 -2.12 -3.84 -14.34
CA SER A 238 -3.03 -3.52 -15.43
C SER A 238 -3.89 -4.70 -15.94
N PRO A 239 -3.33 -5.92 -16.14
CA PRO A 239 -4.12 -7.03 -16.64
C PRO A 239 -5.24 -7.50 -15.71
N LYS A 240 -5.18 -7.11 -14.42
CA LYS A 240 -6.15 -7.48 -13.37
C LYS A 240 -7.14 -6.38 -13.05
N LEU A 241 -6.87 -5.15 -13.54
CA LEU A 241 -7.70 -3.98 -13.26
C LEU A 241 -8.85 -3.90 -14.27
N ARG A 242 -10.06 -3.70 -13.73
CA ARG A 242 -11.29 -3.50 -14.53
C ARG A 242 -12.32 -2.75 -13.72
N ALA A 243 -13.25 -2.10 -14.39
CA ALA A 243 -14.44 -1.56 -13.76
C ALA A 243 -15.25 -2.68 -13.07
N GLY A 244 -15.91 -2.33 -11.97
CA GLY A 244 -16.71 -3.26 -11.16
C GLY A 244 -15.94 -4.00 -10.08
N LEU A 245 -14.66 -3.73 -9.86
CA LEU A 245 -13.92 -4.27 -8.71
C LEU A 245 -14.29 -3.49 -7.44
N ASN A 246 -14.49 -4.21 -6.34
CA ASN A 246 -14.78 -3.62 -5.05
C ASN A 246 -13.51 -3.08 -4.40
N VAL A 247 -13.65 -1.93 -3.77
CA VAL A 247 -12.58 -1.22 -3.07
C VAL A 247 -13.06 -0.90 -1.67
N SER A 248 -12.35 -1.37 -0.66
CA SER A 248 -12.58 -0.94 0.72
C SER A 248 -11.74 0.30 1.00
N VAL A 249 -12.36 1.31 1.58
CA VAL A 249 -11.82 2.65 1.76
C VAL A 249 -11.78 2.99 3.24
N GLU A 250 -10.63 3.38 3.74
CA GLU A 250 -10.43 3.88 5.09
C GLU A 250 -9.95 5.34 5.02
N VAL A 251 -10.60 6.22 5.80
CA VAL A 251 -10.29 7.65 5.86
C VAL A 251 -9.85 8.00 7.26
N ASP A 252 -8.74 8.69 7.42
CA ASP A 252 -8.17 9.02 8.74
C ASP A 252 -9.11 9.85 9.62
N ALA A 253 -9.99 10.64 8.99
CA ALA A 253 -11.01 11.41 9.70
C ALA A 253 -12.08 10.55 10.40
N PHE A 254 -12.21 9.27 10.01
CA PHE A 254 -13.21 8.33 10.56
C PHE A 254 -12.53 7.01 10.95
N PRO A 255 -11.71 7.00 12.02
CA PRO A 255 -10.95 5.82 12.40
C PRO A 255 -11.88 4.65 12.74
N GLY A 256 -11.57 3.47 12.16
CA GLY A 256 -12.35 2.24 12.37
C GLY A 256 -13.62 2.11 11.53
N ARG A 257 -14.00 3.14 10.75
CA ARG A 257 -15.08 3.05 9.78
C ARG A 257 -14.55 2.73 8.40
N ARG A 258 -15.12 1.74 7.76
CA ARG A 258 -14.83 1.36 6.37
C ARG A 258 -15.97 1.79 5.47
N PHE A 259 -15.60 2.36 4.38
CA PHE A 259 -16.51 2.72 3.30
C PHE A 259 -16.27 1.77 2.12
N GLU A 260 -17.31 1.46 1.40
CA GLU A 260 -17.20 0.64 0.19
C GLU A 260 -17.32 1.53 -1.05
N ALA A 261 -16.51 1.19 -2.03
CA ALA A 261 -16.49 1.85 -3.33
C ALA A 261 -16.34 0.82 -4.45
N VAL A 262 -16.75 1.20 -5.65
CA VAL A 262 -16.61 0.35 -6.83
C VAL A 262 -15.83 1.09 -7.90
N ILE A 263 -14.84 0.44 -8.51
CA ILE A 263 -14.10 1.02 -9.62
C ILE A 263 -15.05 1.31 -10.77
N SER A 264 -15.21 2.59 -11.10
CA SER A 264 -16.02 3.07 -12.22
C SER A 264 -15.21 3.16 -13.51
N ALA A 265 -13.94 3.55 -13.40
CA ALA A 265 -13.07 3.72 -14.57
C ALA A 265 -11.61 3.36 -14.26
N VAL A 266 -10.93 2.87 -15.29
CA VAL A 266 -9.49 2.66 -15.34
C VAL A 266 -8.97 3.50 -16.48
N ASP A 267 -7.98 4.35 -16.23
CA ASP A 267 -7.40 5.18 -17.28
C ASP A 267 -6.81 4.30 -18.39
N SER A 268 -6.97 4.75 -19.62
CA SER A 268 -6.42 4.10 -20.81
C SER A 268 -4.92 4.34 -20.99
N GLN A 269 -4.35 5.28 -20.23
CA GLN A 269 -2.96 5.70 -20.34
C GLN A 269 -2.20 5.42 -19.03
N ILE A 270 -0.96 4.95 -19.18
CA ILE A 270 -0.01 4.83 -18.09
C ILE A 270 0.79 6.12 -18.00
N ASP A 271 0.88 6.69 -16.80
CA ASP A 271 1.78 7.81 -16.53
C ASP A 271 3.23 7.37 -16.73
N ILE A 272 3.92 7.98 -17.66
CA ILE A 272 5.28 7.60 -18.07
C ILE A 272 6.30 7.90 -16.96
N ALA A 273 6.08 8.96 -16.18
CA ALA A 273 7.00 9.41 -15.14
C ALA A 273 6.94 8.49 -13.91
N THR A 274 5.73 8.12 -13.47
CA THR A 274 5.50 7.32 -12.27
C THR A 274 5.31 5.84 -12.57
N ARG A 275 5.00 5.47 -13.82
CA ARG A 275 4.61 4.13 -14.25
C ARG A 275 3.39 3.58 -13.52
N ASN A 276 2.48 4.47 -13.15
CA ASN A 276 1.21 4.14 -12.52
C ASN A 276 0.04 4.33 -13.49
N ILE A 277 -1.06 3.67 -13.18
CA ILE A 277 -2.35 3.82 -13.83
C ILE A 277 -3.26 4.53 -12.86
N LEU A 278 -3.98 5.54 -13.33
CA LEU A 278 -5.03 6.21 -12.59
C LEU A 278 -6.31 5.38 -12.63
N LEU A 279 -6.94 5.23 -11.48
CA LEU A 279 -8.24 4.60 -11.34
C LEU A 279 -9.18 5.55 -10.63
N ARG A 280 -10.45 5.43 -10.97
CA ARG A 280 -11.55 6.12 -10.30
C ARG A 280 -12.52 5.11 -9.75
N ALA A 281 -12.90 5.29 -8.48
CA ALA A 281 -13.94 4.51 -7.84
C ALA A 281 -15.04 5.44 -7.31
N VAL A 282 -16.27 4.98 -7.35
CA VAL A 282 -17.46 5.68 -6.82
C VAL A 282 -17.76 5.11 -5.44
N LEU A 283 -17.93 5.98 -4.45
CA LEU A 283 -18.32 5.62 -3.09
C LEU A 283 -19.80 5.28 -3.03
N GLU A 284 -20.15 4.14 -2.44
CA GLU A 284 -21.55 3.74 -2.23
C GLU A 284 -22.20 4.52 -1.07
N GLU A 285 -21.43 4.79 -0.01
CA GLU A 285 -21.84 5.60 1.11
C GLU A 285 -20.74 6.62 1.42
N PHE A 286 -21.13 7.88 1.58
CA PHE A 286 -20.16 8.96 1.75
C PHE A 286 -20.57 9.98 2.84
N THR A 287 -21.50 9.62 3.72
CA THR A 287 -21.98 10.52 4.79
C THR A 287 -20.84 11.04 5.66
N GLY A 288 -20.62 12.34 5.64
CA GLY A 288 -19.59 13.05 6.40
C GLY A 288 -18.23 13.15 5.68
N LEU A 289 -18.05 12.50 4.51
CA LEU A 289 -16.85 12.68 3.72
C LEU A 289 -16.88 13.99 2.95
N LEU A 290 -15.74 14.60 2.79
CA LEU A 290 -15.56 15.84 2.03
C LEU A 290 -14.52 15.64 0.91
N PRO A 291 -14.75 16.26 -0.25
CA PRO A 291 -13.74 16.36 -1.30
C PRO A 291 -12.42 16.92 -0.76
N GLY A 292 -11.30 16.36 -1.21
CA GLY A 292 -9.97 16.71 -0.72
C GLY A 292 -9.46 15.84 0.43
N MET A 293 -10.29 14.99 1.06
CA MET A 293 -9.82 14.03 2.06
C MET A 293 -8.96 12.95 1.42
N PHE A 294 -7.90 12.54 2.14
CA PHE A 294 -7.08 11.39 1.78
C PHE A 294 -7.73 10.10 2.27
N ALA A 295 -7.57 9.05 1.48
CA ALA A 295 -8.06 7.73 1.80
C ALA A 295 -7.01 6.66 1.51
N THR A 296 -6.96 5.64 2.36
CA THR A 296 -6.25 4.39 2.13
C THR A 296 -7.23 3.39 1.54
N LEU A 297 -6.83 2.76 0.43
CA LEU A 297 -7.68 1.88 -0.34
C LEU A 297 -7.15 0.46 -0.37
N ALA A 298 -8.05 -0.49 -0.32
CA ALA A 298 -7.78 -1.91 -0.48
C ALA A 298 -8.61 -2.45 -1.64
N VAL A 299 -8.00 -2.51 -2.83
CA VAL A 299 -8.66 -2.99 -4.07
C VAL A 299 -8.68 -4.51 -4.08
N ASN A 300 -9.87 -5.09 -4.14
CA ASN A 300 -10.03 -6.53 -4.25
C ASN A 300 -9.93 -6.96 -5.73
N LEU A 301 -8.81 -7.61 -6.10
CA LEU A 301 -8.57 -8.04 -7.49
C LEU A 301 -9.41 -9.24 -7.92
N GLY A 302 -10.25 -9.79 -7.02
CA GLY A 302 -11.17 -10.88 -7.32
C GLY A 302 -10.54 -12.25 -7.50
N GLU A 303 -9.22 -12.34 -7.65
CA GLU A 303 -8.51 -13.61 -7.75
C GLU A 303 -8.32 -14.21 -6.36
N LYS A 304 -8.83 -15.40 -6.15
CA LYS A 304 -8.58 -16.17 -4.95
C LYS A 304 -7.39 -17.09 -5.20
N GLN A 305 -6.31 -16.87 -4.48
CA GLN A 305 -5.14 -17.74 -4.50
C GLN A 305 -5.20 -18.70 -3.30
N ARG A 306 -4.99 -19.99 -3.58
CA ARG A 306 -4.79 -20.95 -2.48
C ARG A 306 -3.43 -20.72 -1.88
N VAL A 307 -3.40 -20.39 -0.63
CA VAL A 307 -2.17 -20.18 0.15
C VAL A 307 -2.15 -21.15 1.32
N VAL A 308 -0.97 -21.58 1.72
CA VAL A 308 -0.78 -22.31 2.98
C VAL A 308 -0.58 -21.26 4.05
N SER A 309 -1.43 -21.20 5.06
CA SER A 309 -1.33 -20.23 6.15
C SER A 309 -0.87 -20.89 7.44
N VAL A 310 -0.03 -20.18 8.17
CA VAL A 310 0.44 -20.54 9.52
C VAL A 310 0.20 -19.35 10.45
N PRO A 311 0.03 -19.56 11.77
CA PRO A 311 0.00 -18.45 12.72
C PRO A 311 1.28 -17.61 12.63
N GLU A 312 1.16 -16.30 12.73
CA GLU A 312 2.32 -15.39 12.69
C GLU A 312 3.34 -15.71 13.79
N THR A 313 2.85 -16.20 14.92
CA THR A 313 3.70 -16.67 16.04
C THR A 313 4.59 -17.84 15.66
N ALA A 314 4.27 -18.63 14.62
CA ALA A 314 5.12 -19.73 14.14
C ALA A 314 6.33 -19.26 13.34
N MET A 315 6.34 -17.98 12.90
CA MET A 315 7.42 -17.42 12.09
C MET A 315 8.61 -17.00 12.96
N THR A 316 9.80 -17.32 12.48
CA THR A 316 11.05 -16.80 13.01
C THR A 316 11.73 -15.97 11.94
N TYR A 317 11.84 -14.67 12.18
CA TYR A 317 12.46 -13.72 11.26
C TYR A 317 13.95 -13.60 11.56
N ALA A 318 14.80 -13.87 10.58
CA ALA A 318 16.25 -13.76 10.70
C ALA A 318 16.85 -13.10 9.45
N LEU A 319 18.03 -12.50 9.60
CA LEU A 319 18.77 -11.87 8.49
C LEU A 319 19.08 -12.86 7.33
N GLN A 320 19.13 -14.15 7.64
CA GLN A 320 19.43 -15.22 6.68
C GLN A 320 18.19 -15.78 5.98
N GLY A 321 17.00 -15.26 6.31
CA GLY A 321 15.72 -15.71 5.78
C GLY A 321 14.71 -16.05 6.87
N ASN A 322 13.44 -16.08 6.48
CA ASN A 322 12.35 -16.46 7.38
C ASN A 322 12.33 -17.98 7.53
N THR A 323 12.14 -18.44 8.77
CA THR A 323 12.12 -19.87 9.07
C THR A 323 10.88 -20.24 9.88
N VAL A 324 10.44 -21.48 9.67
CA VAL A 324 9.39 -22.13 10.45
C VAL A 324 9.95 -23.47 10.95
N TYR A 325 9.64 -23.84 12.18
CA TYR A 325 9.97 -25.17 12.68
C TYR A 325 8.83 -26.14 12.37
N VAL A 326 9.13 -27.17 11.58
CA VAL A 326 8.18 -28.24 11.22
C VAL A 326 8.39 -29.41 12.15
N VAL A 327 7.29 -29.96 12.69
CA VAL A 327 7.32 -31.13 13.55
C VAL A 327 7.17 -32.38 12.69
N GLU A 328 8.21 -33.19 12.68
CA GLU A 328 8.28 -34.45 11.91
C GLU A 328 8.34 -35.66 12.85
N LYS A 329 7.73 -36.75 12.46
CA LYS A 329 7.81 -37.99 13.19
C LYS A 329 8.99 -38.81 12.68
N THR A 330 9.90 -39.17 13.57
CA THR A 330 11.09 -39.99 13.26
C THR A 330 10.71 -41.47 13.23
N ASP A 331 11.54 -42.29 12.59
CA ASP A 331 11.31 -43.75 12.44
C ASP A 331 11.14 -44.48 13.78
N ASP A 332 11.72 -43.96 14.86
CA ASP A 332 11.58 -44.47 16.25
C ASP A 332 10.26 -44.05 16.93
N GLY A 333 9.40 -43.27 16.21
CA GLY A 333 8.14 -42.79 16.71
C GLY A 333 8.23 -41.50 17.53
N SER A 334 9.42 -40.96 17.79
CA SER A 334 9.61 -39.68 18.46
C SER A 334 9.27 -38.52 17.55
N LEU A 335 8.91 -37.35 18.12
CA LEU A 335 8.69 -36.12 17.39
C LEU A 335 9.97 -35.26 17.44
N THR A 336 10.39 -34.75 16.29
CA THR A 336 11.52 -33.82 16.19
C THR A 336 11.09 -32.55 15.49
N ALA A 337 11.71 -31.43 15.85
CA ALA A 337 11.49 -30.14 15.19
C ALA A 337 12.68 -29.85 14.27
N SER A 338 12.38 -29.57 13.00
CA SER A 338 13.37 -29.17 12.00
C SER A 338 13.08 -27.75 11.50
N ALA A 339 14.11 -26.91 11.49
CA ALA A 339 14.01 -25.56 10.93
C ALA A 339 13.97 -25.65 9.40
N ARG A 340 12.97 -25.03 8.79
CA ARG A 340 12.81 -24.99 7.34
C ARG A 340 12.69 -23.54 6.90
N ILE A 341 13.49 -23.16 5.91
CA ILE A 341 13.43 -21.81 5.32
C ILE A 341 12.15 -21.72 4.51
N VAL A 342 11.43 -20.65 4.68
CA VAL A 342 10.15 -20.39 4.04
C VAL A 342 10.14 -19.02 3.38
N GLU A 343 9.38 -18.90 2.31
CA GLU A 343 9.07 -17.62 1.69
C GLU A 343 7.72 -17.14 2.25
N ALA A 344 7.80 -16.12 3.11
CA ALA A 344 6.63 -15.51 3.72
C ALA A 344 5.97 -14.54 2.74
N GLY A 345 4.65 -14.64 2.60
CA GLY A 345 3.80 -13.73 1.87
C GLY A 345 3.10 -12.73 2.78
N GLU A 346 1.85 -12.42 2.45
CA GLU A 346 1.00 -11.47 3.16
C GLU A 346 0.61 -11.97 4.56
N VAL A 347 0.45 -11.03 5.48
CA VAL A 347 -0.07 -11.30 6.84
C VAL A 347 -1.52 -10.83 6.93
N ARG A 348 -2.42 -11.71 7.40
CA ARG A 348 -3.84 -11.40 7.61
C ARG A 348 -4.36 -12.03 8.89
N SER A 349 -5.02 -11.22 9.70
CA SER A 349 -5.71 -11.69 10.92
C SER A 349 -4.84 -12.61 11.80
N GLY A 350 -3.54 -12.26 11.98
CA GLY A 350 -2.60 -13.04 12.79
C GLY A 350 -2.08 -14.32 12.12
N LYS A 351 -2.31 -14.53 10.82
CA LYS A 351 -1.76 -15.63 10.01
C LYS A 351 -0.88 -15.08 8.90
N VAL A 352 0.16 -15.83 8.55
CA VAL A 352 1.08 -15.54 7.46
C VAL A 352 0.86 -16.54 6.34
N ALA A 353 0.71 -16.04 5.12
CA ALA A 353 0.72 -16.90 3.93
C ALA A 353 2.15 -17.40 3.66
N ILE A 354 2.31 -18.69 3.44
CA ILE A 354 3.59 -19.30 3.05
C ILE A 354 3.53 -19.61 1.56
N MET A 355 4.40 -18.96 0.80
CA MET A 355 4.50 -19.13 -0.65
C MET A 355 5.27 -20.38 -1.03
N SER A 356 6.29 -20.73 -0.23
CA SER A 356 7.08 -21.94 -0.41
C SER A 356 7.70 -22.43 0.91
N GLY A 357 7.91 -23.73 1.05
CA GLY A 357 8.62 -24.33 2.17
C GLY A 357 7.77 -25.14 3.15
N VAL A 358 6.45 -24.94 3.23
CA VAL A 358 5.53 -25.71 4.08
C VAL A 358 4.33 -26.17 3.26
N ALA A 359 3.92 -27.41 3.45
CA ALA A 359 2.73 -27.98 2.82
C ALA A 359 1.50 -27.90 3.78
N ALA A 360 0.32 -27.86 3.19
CA ALA A 360 -0.92 -27.92 3.96
C ALA A 360 -1.01 -29.27 4.72
N GLY A 361 -1.38 -29.21 5.99
CA GLY A 361 -1.46 -30.38 6.87
C GLY A 361 -0.19 -30.64 7.68
N GLU A 362 0.94 -29.98 7.38
CA GLU A 362 2.14 -30.09 8.22
C GLU A 362 1.93 -29.39 9.57
N ARG A 363 2.53 -29.97 10.61
CA ARG A 363 2.51 -29.37 11.95
C ARG A 363 3.68 -28.40 12.09
N VAL A 364 3.39 -27.15 12.46
CA VAL A 364 4.39 -26.10 12.67
C VAL A 364 4.38 -25.66 14.13
N VAL A 365 5.56 -25.37 14.68
CA VAL A 365 5.70 -24.89 16.05
C VAL A 365 5.18 -23.47 16.14
N SER A 366 4.17 -23.23 16.97
CA SER A 366 3.58 -21.91 17.19
C SER A 366 4.12 -21.20 18.44
N VAL A 367 4.60 -21.97 19.44
CA VAL A 367 5.21 -21.43 20.68
C VAL A 367 6.38 -22.31 21.09
N GLY A 368 7.48 -21.68 21.53
CA GLY A 368 8.65 -22.38 22.06
C GLY A 368 9.85 -22.44 21.13
N GLN A 369 9.82 -21.74 19.99
CA GLN A 369 10.88 -21.73 18.96
C GLN A 369 12.26 -21.37 19.52
N ASN A 370 12.34 -20.47 20.51
CA ASN A 370 13.59 -20.00 21.10
C ASN A 370 14.38 -21.08 21.86
N LYS A 371 13.74 -22.22 22.12
CA LYS A 371 14.36 -23.36 22.81
C LYS A 371 14.79 -24.46 21.82
N LEU A 372 14.49 -24.28 20.53
CA LEU A 372 14.71 -25.29 19.52
C LEU A 372 16.07 -25.10 18.83
N PHE A 373 16.75 -26.20 18.60
CA PHE A 373 17.89 -26.34 17.74
C PHE A 373 17.70 -27.53 16.79
N ARG A 374 18.51 -27.64 15.78
CA ARG A 374 18.32 -28.60 14.71
C ARG A 374 18.22 -30.03 15.23
N GLY A 375 17.09 -30.71 14.94
CA GLY A 375 16.89 -32.14 15.29
C GLY A 375 16.55 -32.39 16.77
N VAL A 376 16.14 -31.35 17.52
CA VAL A 376 15.74 -31.53 18.93
C VAL A 376 14.45 -32.35 19.02
N ARG A 377 14.39 -33.27 20.00
CA ARG A 377 13.16 -33.99 20.34
C ARG A 377 12.17 -33.04 21.00
N VAL A 378 10.91 -33.11 20.60
CA VAL A 378 9.85 -32.21 21.07
C VAL A 378 8.66 -33.00 21.61
N LEU A 379 8.01 -32.43 22.62
CA LEU A 379 6.69 -32.87 23.13
C LEU A 379 5.69 -31.76 22.76
N VAL A 380 4.64 -32.15 22.06
CA VAL A 380 3.56 -31.21 21.70
C VAL A 380 2.59 -31.13 22.87
N ASP A 381 2.43 -29.96 23.45
CA ASP A 381 1.42 -29.66 24.44
C ASP A 381 0.14 -29.20 23.72
N GLU A 382 -0.88 -30.04 23.74
CA GLU A 382 -2.18 -29.76 23.12
C GLU A 382 -3.07 -28.84 23.96
N THR A 383 -2.66 -28.50 25.20
CA THR A 383 -3.45 -27.63 26.08
C THR A 383 -3.25 -26.17 25.82
N VAL A 384 -2.20 -25.78 25.07
CA VAL A 384 -1.94 -24.41 24.65
C VAL A 384 -2.58 -24.19 23.26
N ALA A 385 -3.92 -24.02 23.27
CA ALA A 385 -4.62 -23.50 22.08
C ALA A 385 -4.37 -21.99 21.97
N LEU A 386 -3.95 -21.52 20.78
CA LEU A 386 -3.85 -20.11 20.43
C LEU A 386 -5.18 -19.62 19.86
#